data_30b8cbf950acf2bdd65e1631de4f6cb2
#
_entry.id   30b8cbf950acf2bdd65e1631de4f6cb2
#
_cell.length_a   1.000
_cell.length_b   1.000
_cell.length_c   1.000
_cell.angle_alpha   90.00
_cell.angle_beta   90.00
_cell.angle_gamma   90.00
#
_symmetry.space_group_name_H-M   'P 1'
#
loop_
_entity.id
_entity.type
_entity.pdbx_description
1 polymer ?
#
loop_
_entity_poly.entity_id
_entity_poly.type
_entity_poly.pdbx_seq_one_letter_code
_entity_poly.pdbx_strand_id
1 'polypeptide(L)'
;MSDVKKKINKNEVLFLLILFFILICWMVALPYNDGPDEHMRYAIPKFIYQYGYIPRGDDPRIIDPTWGFSYAFSPILTYMISALFMKIGSFFNSSDFMLLMYARFVSVVFSMLTCIYCT
;
A
#
# COMPACT_ATOMS: atom_id res chain seq x y z
N MET A 1 -11.55 -32.89 -7.31
CA MET A 1 -11.66 -31.53 -6.77
C MET A 1 -13.03 -30.99 -7.14
N SER A 2 -13.95 -30.92 -6.18
CA SER A 2 -15.26 -30.32 -6.44
C SER A 2 -15.08 -28.80 -6.46
N ASP A 3 -15.29 -28.19 -7.62
CA ASP A 3 -15.43 -26.75 -7.74
C ASP A 3 -16.67 -26.31 -6.96
N VAL A 4 -16.51 -26.10 -5.66
CA VAL A 4 -17.51 -25.40 -4.87
C VAL A 4 -17.45 -23.93 -5.31
N LYS A 5 -18.13 -23.61 -6.40
CA LYS A 5 -18.43 -22.22 -6.74
C LYS A 5 -19.21 -21.62 -5.59
N LYS A 6 -18.51 -21.00 -4.64
CA LYS A 6 -19.13 -20.27 -3.55
C LYS A 6 -20.04 -19.20 -4.16
N LYS A 7 -21.35 -19.40 -4.05
CA LYS A 7 -22.32 -18.43 -4.53
C LYS A 7 -22.27 -17.23 -3.59
N ILE A 8 -21.67 -16.14 -4.06
CA ILE A 8 -21.57 -14.89 -3.31
C ILE A 8 -22.98 -14.38 -3.02
N ASN A 9 -23.31 -14.20 -1.76
CA ASN A 9 -24.60 -13.69 -1.31
C ASN A 9 -24.64 -12.16 -1.51
N LYS A 10 -25.83 -11.62 -1.79
CA LYS A 10 -26.05 -10.17 -1.93
C LYS A 10 -25.57 -9.39 -0.69
N ASN A 11 -25.76 -9.95 0.51
CA ASN A 11 -25.31 -9.33 1.76
C ASN A 11 -23.77 -9.28 1.87
N GLU A 12 -23.08 -10.30 1.37
CA GLU A 12 -21.61 -10.32 1.32
C GLU A 12 -21.08 -9.24 0.37
N VAL A 13 -21.70 -9.10 -0.80
CA VAL A 13 -21.35 -8.04 -1.76
C VAL A 13 -21.59 -6.65 -1.18
N LEU A 14 -22.72 -6.46 -0.51
CA LEU A 14 -23.04 -5.18 0.14
C LEU A 14 -22.03 -4.85 1.23
N PHE A 15 -21.67 -5.82 2.06
CA PHE A 15 -20.65 -5.69 3.11
C PHE A 15 -19.30 -5.28 2.52
N LEU A 16 -18.85 -5.95 1.46
CA LEU A 16 -17.58 -5.66 0.80
C LEU A 16 -17.57 -4.26 0.17
N LEU A 17 -18.69 -3.82 -0.41
CA LEU A 17 -18.80 -2.47 -0.96
C LEU A 17 -18.72 -1.40 0.11
N ILE A 18 -19.41 -1.60 1.24
CA ILE A 18 -19.35 -0.68 2.37
C ILE A 18 -17.94 -0.62 2.96
N LEU A 19 -17.32 -1.79 3.15
CA LEU A 19 -15.95 -1.88 3.64
C LEU A 19 -14.97 -1.16 2.71
N PHE A 20 -15.07 -1.40 1.41
CA PHE A 20 -14.23 -0.72 0.42
C PHE A 20 -14.39 0.80 0.49
N PHE A 21 -15.62 1.27 0.58
CA PHE A 21 -15.89 2.71 0.70
C PHE A 21 -15.27 3.31 1.96
N ILE A 22 -15.40 2.64 3.11
CA ILE A 22 -14.79 3.08 4.37
C ILE A 22 -13.27 3.12 4.26
N LEU A 23 -12.66 2.08 3.67
CA LEU A 23 -11.21 2.02 3.49
C LEU A 23 -10.69 3.14 2.56
N ILE A 24 -11.40 3.45 1.50
CA ILE A 24 -11.06 4.56 0.59
C ILE A 24 -11.19 5.90 1.31
N CYS A 25 -12.27 6.12 2.05
CA CYS A 25 -12.44 7.35 2.83
C CYS A 25 -11.30 7.52 3.85
N TRP A 26 -10.92 6.46 4.54
CA TRP A 26 -9.83 6.46 5.49
C TRP A 26 -8.48 6.76 4.81
N MET A 27 -8.23 6.11 3.68
CA MET A 27 -7.01 6.31 2.87
C MET A 27 -6.82 7.78 2.47
N VAL A 28 -7.91 8.45 2.07
CA VAL A 28 -7.87 9.85 1.61
C VAL A 28 -7.86 10.85 2.79
N ALA A 29 -8.60 10.54 3.85
CA ALA A 29 -8.79 11.44 4.98
C ALA A 29 -7.55 11.54 5.88
N LEU A 30 -6.71 10.50 5.93
CA LEU A 30 -5.55 10.47 6.80
C LEU A 30 -4.42 11.37 6.25
N PRO A 31 -3.99 12.42 6.98
CA PRO A 31 -2.86 13.24 6.56
C PRO A 31 -1.57 12.43 6.42
N TYR A 32 -0.62 12.94 5.64
CA TYR A 32 0.70 12.31 5.51
C TYR A 32 1.40 12.24 6.87
N ASN A 33 1.99 11.09 7.17
CA ASN A 33 2.73 10.81 8.40
C ASN A 33 1.89 10.87 9.70
N ASP A 34 0.58 10.78 9.59
CA ASP A 34 -0.31 10.66 10.76
C ASP A 34 -0.40 9.20 11.24
N GLY A 35 -0.14 8.26 10.35
CA GLY A 35 0.03 6.84 10.70
C GLY A 35 1.39 6.56 11.32
N PRO A 36 1.49 5.54 12.20
CA PRO A 36 2.76 5.16 12.82
C PRO A 36 3.84 4.87 11.78
N ASP A 37 4.96 5.58 11.85
CA ASP A 37 6.15 5.38 11.00
C ASP A 37 5.87 5.44 9.48
N GLU A 38 4.81 6.11 9.06
CA GLU A 38 4.42 6.17 7.64
C GLU A 38 5.53 6.74 6.77
N HIS A 39 6.23 7.78 7.23
CA HIS A 39 7.32 8.40 6.48
C HIS A 39 8.48 7.42 6.22
N MET A 40 8.80 6.56 7.18
CA MET A 40 9.85 5.54 7.02
C MET A 40 9.41 4.42 6.06
N ARG A 41 8.16 4.01 6.16
CA ARG A 41 7.58 2.96 5.29
C ARG A 41 7.38 3.46 3.87
N TYR A 42 6.94 4.69 3.71
CA TYR A 42 6.74 5.31 2.40
C TYR A 42 8.07 5.63 1.69
N ALA A 43 9.14 5.90 2.42
CA ALA A 43 10.45 6.18 1.85
C ALA A 43 10.96 5.05 0.95
N ILE A 44 10.67 3.80 1.27
CA ILE A 44 11.13 2.63 0.51
C ILE A 44 10.43 2.48 -0.84
N PRO A 45 9.09 2.45 -0.95
CA PRO A 45 8.44 2.39 -2.25
C PRO A 45 8.72 3.65 -3.09
N LYS A 46 8.83 4.81 -2.48
CA LYS A 46 9.21 6.03 -3.17
C LYS A 46 10.62 5.93 -3.77
N PHE A 47 11.57 5.38 -3.04
CA PHE A 47 12.93 5.11 -3.52
C PHE A 47 12.92 4.16 -4.73
N ILE A 48 12.21 3.03 -4.61
CA ILE A 48 12.09 2.05 -5.71
C ILE A 48 11.42 2.70 -6.94
N TYR A 49 10.41 3.51 -6.73
CA TYR A 49 9.74 4.25 -7.79
C TYR A 49 10.68 5.21 -8.52
N GLN A 50 11.50 5.96 -7.77
CA GLN A 50 12.39 6.97 -8.32
C GLN A 50 13.62 6.38 -9.00
N TYR A 51 14.22 5.34 -8.42
CA TYR A 51 15.52 4.81 -8.85
C TYR A 51 15.44 3.48 -9.59
N GLY A 52 14.32 2.75 -9.47
CA GLY A 52 14.07 1.50 -10.19
C GLY A 52 14.81 0.26 -9.65
N TYR A 53 15.40 0.35 -8.46
CA TYR A 53 16.05 -0.79 -7.79
C TYR A 53 15.75 -0.80 -6.29
N ILE A 54 15.97 -1.95 -5.66
CA ILE A 54 15.73 -2.13 -4.23
C ILE A 54 16.84 -1.44 -3.43
N PRO A 55 16.51 -0.56 -2.46
CA PRO A 55 17.52 0.10 -1.64
C PRO A 55 18.22 -0.89 -0.71
N ARG A 56 19.47 -0.63 -0.42
CA ARG A 56 20.18 -1.30 0.69
C ARG A 56 19.68 -0.75 2.01
N GLY A 57 19.65 -1.60 3.04
CA GLY A 57 19.18 -1.19 4.37
C GLY A 57 20.01 -0.09 5.03
N ASP A 58 21.25 0.08 4.60
CA ASP A 58 22.19 1.10 5.07
C ASP A 58 22.25 2.34 4.17
N ASP A 59 21.38 2.45 3.17
CA ASP A 59 21.37 3.60 2.25
C ASP A 59 20.94 4.88 2.98
N PRO A 60 21.80 5.92 3.03
CA PRO A 60 21.51 7.15 3.76
C PRO A 60 20.28 7.90 3.26
N ARG A 61 19.82 7.64 2.02
CA ARG A 61 18.62 8.27 1.45
C ARG A 61 17.31 7.78 2.05
N ILE A 62 17.33 6.62 2.72
CA ILE A 62 16.13 6.00 3.32
C ILE A 62 16.26 5.83 4.84
N ILE A 63 17.40 6.14 5.42
CA ILE A 63 17.60 6.10 6.87
C ILE A 63 16.89 7.32 7.49
N ASP A 64 16.06 7.05 8.50
CA ASP A 64 15.44 8.12 9.28
C ASP A 64 16.49 8.77 10.20
N PRO A 65 16.67 10.10 10.15
CA PRO A 65 17.68 10.79 10.96
C PRO A 65 17.38 10.74 12.46
N THR A 66 16.12 10.54 12.85
CA THR A 66 15.71 10.46 14.25
C THR A 66 16.05 9.10 14.87
N TRP A 67 15.82 8.02 14.12
CA TRP A 67 15.95 6.65 14.60
C TRP A 67 17.24 5.96 14.16
N GLY A 68 17.92 6.47 13.12
CA GLY A 68 19.17 5.95 12.60
C GLY A 68 19.07 4.62 11.85
N PHE A 69 17.87 4.19 11.46
CA PHE A 69 17.64 2.98 10.69
C PHE A 69 16.52 3.17 9.65
N SER A 70 16.35 2.17 8.79
CA SER A 70 15.28 2.13 7.79
C SER A 70 14.50 0.82 7.86
N TYR A 71 13.31 0.82 7.29
CA TYR A 71 12.51 -0.41 7.13
C TYR A 71 12.91 -1.27 5.93
N ALA A 72 14.00 -0.95 5.23
CA ALA A 72 14.49 -1.77 4.11
C ALA A 72 14.94 -3.17 4.53
N PHE A 73 15.19 -3.39 5.82
CA PHE A 73 15.44 -4.72 6.39
C PHE A 73 14.17 -5.54 6.64
N SER A 74 13.00 -4.92 6.58
CA SER A 74 11.72 -5.61 6.69
C SER A 74 11.37 -6.34 5.38
N PRO A 75 10.38 -7.25 5.37
CA PRO A 75 9.95 -7.91 4.15
C PRO A 75 9.63 -6.90 3.04
N ILE A 76 10.40 -6.96 1.95
CA ILE A 76 10.42 -5.92 0.91
C ILE A 76 9.29 -6.04 -0.11
N LEU A 77 8.63 -7.21 -0.19
CA LEU A 77 7.64 -7.51 -1.24
C LEU A 77 6.50 -6.49 -1.29
N THR A 78 5.97 -6.09 -0.15
CA THR A 78 4.88 -5.09 -0.06
C THR A 78 5.33 -3.74 -0.61
N TYR A 79 6.56 -3.34 -0.34
CA TYR A 79 7.13 -2.10 -0.84
C TYR A 79 7.36 -2.13 -2.35
N MET A 80 7.77 -3.27 -2.88
CA MET A 80 7.89 -3.48 -4.34
C MET A 80 6.53 -3.34 -5.03
N ILE A 81 5.49 -3.94 -4.47
CA ILE A 81 4.12 -3.85 -4.99
C ILE A 81 3.63 -2.39 -4.91
N SER A 82 3.86 -1.71 -3.80
CA SER A 82 3.53 -0.29 -3.65
C SER A 82 4.23 0.57 -4.69
N ALA A 83 5.52 0.35 -4.93
CA ALA A 83 6.28 1.05 -5.96
C ALA A 83 5.75 0.77 -7.37
N LEU A 84 5.32 -0.45 -7.65
CA LEU A 84 4.69 -0.82 -8.92
C LEU A 84 3.38 -0.05 -9.13
N PHE A 85 2.52 0.02 -8.12
CA PHE A 85 1.29 0.81 -8.19
C PHE A 85 1.57 2.30 -8.39
N MET A 86 2.59 2.85 -7.72
CA MET A 86 3.04 4.23 -7.93
C MET A 86 3.49 4.45 -9.38
N LYS A 87 4.26 3.51 -9.93
CA LYS A 87 4.74 3.57 -11.31
C LYS A 87 3.59 3.55 -12.31
N ILE A 88 2.64 2.65 -12.15
CA ILE A 88 1.46 2.54 -13.00
C ILE A 88 0.61 3.81 -12.86
N GLY A 89 0.33 4.24 -11.65
CA GLY A 89 -0.49 5.43 -11.37
C GLY A 89 0.14 6.73 -11.87
N SER A 90 1.47 6.82 -11.92
CA SER A 90 2.18 8.00 -12.41
C SER A 90 1.92 8.31 -13.88
N PHE A 91 1.47 7.33 -14.67
CA PHE A 91 1.03 7.56 -16.05
C PHE A 91 -0.26 8.41 -16.12
N PHE A 92 -1.06 8.41 -15.06
CA PHE A 92 -2.29 9.20 -14.96
C PHE A 92 -2.06 10.53 -14.24
N ASN A 93 -1.38 10.48 -13.10
CA ASN A 93 -1.05 11.65 -12.30
C ASN A 93 0.18 11.34 -11.43
N SER A 94 1.21 12.17 -11.52
CA SER A 94 2.48 11.99 -10.80
C SER A 94 2.68 12.99 -9.64
N SER A 95 1.61 13.66 -9.17
CA SER A 95 1.71 14.54 -8.00
C SER A 95 2.08 13.75 -6.74
N ASP A 96 2.79 14.38 -5.79
CA ASP A 96 3.21 13.73 -4.54
C ASP A 96 2.03 13.16 -3.75
N PHE A 97 0.91 13.87 -3.71
CA PHE A 97 -0.31 13.40 -3.08
C PHE A 97 -0.84 12.11 -3.74
N MET A 98 -0.88 12.07 -5.06
CA MET A 98 -1.35 10.90 -5.79
C MET A 98 -0.41 9.71 -5.64
N LEU A 99 0.90 9.93 -5.63
CA LEU A 99 1.88 8.86 -5.38
C LEU A 99 1.68 8.24 -4.00
N LEU A 100 1.43 9.05 -2.97
CA LEU A 100 1.10 8.57 -1.64
C LEU A 100 -0.21 7.75 -1.64
N MET A 101 -1.23 8.21 -2.35
CA MET A 101 -2.51 7.49 -2.48
C MET A 101 -2.32 6.14 -3.15
N TYR A 102 -1.52 6.05 -4.21
CA TYR A 102 -1.21 4.78 -4.87
C TYR A 102 -0.51 3.80 -3.93
N ALA A 103 0.45 4.27 -3.14
CA ALA A 103 1.12 3.45 -2.15
C ALA A 103 0.16 2.93 -1.06
N ARG A 104 -0.75 3.76 -0.57
CA ARG A 104 -1.78 3.39 0.41
C ARG A 104 -2.83 2.44 -0.17
N PHE A 105 -3.15 2.59 -1.45
CA PHE A 105 -4.15 1.75 -2.13
C PHE A 105 -3.80 0.26 -2.09
N VAL A 106 -2.53 -0.09 -2.06
CA VAL A 106 -2.05 -1.48 -1.89
C VAL A 106 -2.62 -2.09 -0.60
N SER A 107 -2.62 -1.36 0.51
CA SER A 107 -3.19 -1.83 1.77
C SER A 107 -4.70 -2.06 1.66
N VAL A 108 -5.41 -1.20 0.94
CA VAL A 108 -6.84 -1.37 0.66
C VAL A 108 -7.09 -2.66 -0.13
N VAL A 109 -6.32 -2.90 -1.19
CA VAL A 109 -6.43 -4.12 -2.01
C VAL A 109 -6.18 -5.37 -1.18
N PHE A 110 -5.12 -5.41 -0.39
CA PHE A 110 -4.83 -6.56 0.46
C PHE A 110 -5.88 -6.78 1.55
N SER A 111 -6.42 -5.72 2.13
CA SER A 111 -7.51 -5.80 3.11
C SER A 111 -8.77 -6.41 2.49
N MET A 112 -9.13 -5.97 1.29
CA MET A 112 -10.27 -6.52 0.54
C MET A 112 -10.08 -7.98 0.18
N LEU A 113 -8.90 -8.36 -0.31
CA LEU A 113 -8.57 -9.76 -0.61
C LEU A 113 -8.64 -10.63 0.64
N THR A 114 -8.13 -10.16 1.76
CA THR A 114 -8.21 -10.87 3.05
C THR A 114 -9.66 -11.12 3.44
N CYS A 115 -10.52 -10.12 3.35
CA CYS A 115 -11.95 -10.29 3.66
C CYS A 115 -12.64 -11.28 2.71
N ILE A 116 -12.33 -11.26 1.42
CA ILE A 116 -12.89 -12.18 0.44
C ILE A 116 -12.48 -13.62 0.72
N TYR A 117 -11.21 -13.87 1.06
CA TYR A 117 -10.70 -15.21 1.31
C TYR A 117 -11.03 -15.74 2.71
N CYS A 118 -11.29 -14.87 3.69
CA CYS A 118 -11.66 -15.27 5.04
C CYS A 118 -13.18 -15.47 5.24
N THR A 119 -13.98 -15.14 4.28
CA THR A 119 -15.41 -15.45 4.24
C THR A 119 -15.65 -16.65 3.34
#